data_27efed0ac65f17e5b458f17c7af31eee
#
_entry.id   27efed0ac65f17e5b458f17c7af31eee
#
_cell.length_a   1.000
_cell.length_b   1.000
_cell.length_c   1.000
_cell.angle_alpha   90.00
_cell.angle_beta   90.00
_cell.angle_gamma   90.00
#
_symmetry.space_group_name_H-M   'P 1'
#
loop_
_entity.id
_entity.type
_entity.pdbx_description
1 polymer ?
#
loop_
_entity_poly.entity_id
_entity_poly.type
_entity_poly.pdbx_seq_one_letter_code
_entity_poly.pdbx_strand_id
1 'polypeptide(L)'
;MNHAQHTVSVLLPAYDAVDTLEDAVTSILNQSHKAFELIAVDDGSTDGTGALLDHLAELDGRIMPIHIDHGGLIEALNTGIDACSTPYIARFDADDRAHPERLEKQVAFLDANRDITAVACQIKCFPDDQVAEGFRVYESWINSLITPDGIAREIYIESPLVHPTVTIRRDTLVDIGGYQENGWPEDYDLWLRLHTAGHRFAKIPEVLHEWREGDRRLTRTDSRYSVENFIRAKVNYLMEGPLKGRELIIWGAGQMGRRISKHLLRSGAEIVAFVDIDEKKIGNTRRGSPIISPDDLPGVFSSAQNPCVLASVPSRGARSLIRQNLNNLRWVEGREYICVA
;
A
#
# COMPACT_ATOMS: atom_id res chain seq x y z
N MET A 1 -1.84 -41.58 -2.63
CA MET A 1 -2.43 -40.44 -1.91
C MET A 1 -2.69 -39.34 -2.92
N ASN A 2 -3.97 -38.97 -3.15
CA ASN A 2 -4.27 -37.82 -4.01
C ASN A 2 -3.69 -36.59 -3.31
N HIS A 3 -2.59 -36.06 -3.81
CA HIS A 3 -2.18 -34.69 -3.45
C HIS A 3 -3.27 -33.74 -3.96
N ALA A 4 -4.15 -33.31 -3.07
CA ALA A 4 -5.02 -32.19 -3.39
C ALA A 4 -4.09 -31.04 -3.80
N GLN A 5 -4.20 -30.62 -5.06
CA GLN A 5 -3.33 -29.57 -5.59
C GLN A 5 -3.60 -28.31 -4.77
N HIS A 6 -2.60 -27.78 -4.08
CA HIS A 6 -2.70 -26.53 -3.38
C HIS A 6 -3.08 -25.43 -4.36
N THR A 7 -3.92 -24.49 -3.94
CA THR A 7 -4.39 -23.38 -4.79
C THR A 7 -3.84 -22.03 -4.35
N VAL A 8 -3.34 -21.93 -3.13
CA VAL A 8 -2.75 -20.73 -2.56
C VAL A 8 -1.52 -21.06 -1.71
N SER A 9 -0.45 -20.32 -1.90
CA SER A 9 0.72 -20.31 -1.00
C SER A 9 0.57 -19.13 -0.06
N VAL A 10 0.58 -19.40 1.24
CA VAL A 10 0.67 -18.34 2.25
C VAL A 10 2.15 -18.01 2.42
N LEU A 11 2.53 -16.77 2.19
CA LEU A 11 3.91 -16.27 2.32
C LEU A 11 4.06 -15.51 3.64
N LEU A 12 4.85 -16.08 4.56
CA LEU A 12 5.08 -15.57 5.90
C LEU A 12 6.59 -15.34 6.11
N PRO A 13 7.10 -14.12 5.94
CA PRO A 13 8.45 -13.77 6.41
C PRO A 13 8.45 -13.60 7.94
N ALA A 14 9.49 -14.08 8.61
CA ALA A 14 9.68 -13.97 10.05
C ALA A 14 11.11 -13.53 10.37
N TYR A 15 11.25 -12.63 11.32
CA TYR A 15 12.52 -12.23 11.91
C TYR A 15 12.33 -11.87 13.37
N ASP A 16 13.01 -12.57 14.28
CA ASP A 16 12.91 -12.42 15.73
C ASP A 16 11.43 -12.32 16.22
N ALA A 17 10.62 -13.33 15.84
CA ALA A 17 9.17 -13.36 16.03
C ALA A 17 8.69 -14.49 16.96
N VAL A 18 9.57 -15.10 17.75
CA VAL A 18 9.26 -16.30 18.58
C VAL A 18 8.03 -16.11 19.47
N ASP A 19 7.80 -14.88 19.99
CA ASP A 19 6.69 -14.57 20.89
C ASP A 19 5.30 -14.59 20.24
N THR A 20 5.22 -14.45 18.90
CA THR A 20 3.96 -14.27 18.18
C THR A 20 3.71 -15.30 17.08
N LEU A 21 4.77 -15.94 16.61
CA LEU A 21 4.78 -16.84 15.47
C LEU A 21 3.80 -18.02 15.60
N GLU A 22 3.75 -18.67 16.76
CA GLU A 22 2.87 -19.83 16.99
C GLU A 22 1.38 -19.44 16.82
N ASP A 23 1.01 -18.28 17.37
CA ASP A 23 -0.34 -17.73 17.27
C ASP A 23 -0.70 -17.39 15.80
N ALA A 24 0.23 -16.75 15.09
CA ALA A 24 0.10 -16.41 13.67
C ALA A 24 -0.07 -17.67 12.80
N VAL A 25 0.84 -18.64 12.93
CA VAL A 25 0.80 -19.91 12.18
C VAL A 25 -0.48 -20.70 12.51
N THR A 26 -0.85 -20.79 13.79
CA THR A 26 -2.09 -21.48 14.21
C THR A 26 -3.32 -20.86 13.52
N SER A 27 -3.39 -19.54 13.39
CA SER A 27 -4.50 -18.85 12.70
C SER A 27 -4.60 -19.23 11.21
N ILE A 28 -3.45 -19.48 10.56
CA ILE A 28 -3.39 -19.96 9.18
C ILE A 28 -3.74 -21.45 9.07
N LEU A 29 -3.25 -22.29 9.94
CA LEU A 29 -3.57 -23.73 9.92
C LEU A 29 -5.06 -23.99 10.13
N ASN A 30 -5.75 -23.09 10.82
CA ASN A 30 -7.19 -23.14 11.09
C ASN A 30 -8.07 -22.59 9.96
N GLN A 31 -7.51 -22.18 8.81
CA GLN A 31 -8.30 -21.71 7.69
C GLN A 31 -9.32 -22.76 7.22
N SER A 32 -10.53 -22.32 6.79
CA SER A 32 -11.56 -23.18 6.20
C SER A 32 -11.10 -23.75 4.85
N HIS A 33 -10.39 -22.98 4.06
CA HIS A 33 -9.73 -23.41 2.83
C HIS A 33 -8.52 -24.30 3.16
N LYS A 34 -8.61 -25.60 2.91
CA LYS A 34 -7.56 -26.57 3.29
C LYS A 34 -6.48 -26.80 2.23
N ALA A 35 -6.72 -26.36 1.01
CA ALA A 35 -5.81 -26.57 -0.14
C ALA A 35 -4.75 -25.46 -0.21
N PHE A 36 -3.95 -25.28 0.83
CA PHE A 36 -2.87 -24.29 0.90
C PHE A 36 -1.55 -24.93 1.38
N GLU A 37 -0.45 -24.28 1.03
CA GLU A 37 0.88 -24.46 1.62
C GLU A 37 1.27 -23.17 2.35
N LEU A 38 2.08 -23.27 3.40
CA LEU A 38 2.61 -22.14 4.16
C LEU A 38 4.13 -22.09 3.95
N ILE A 39 4.57 -21.13 3.15
CA ILE A 39 5.99 -20.84 2.93
C ILE A 39 6.42 -19.84 4.01
N ALA A 40 7.13 -20.33 5.03
CA ALA A 40 7.60 -19.55 6.16
C ALA A 40 9.11 -19.29 6.03
N VAL A 41 9.49 -18.03 5.78
CA VAL A 41 10.88 -17.65 5.58
C VAL A 41 11.44 -17.01 6.84
N ASP A 42 12.37 -17.70 7.51
CA ASP A 42 13.13 -17.17 8.64
C ASP A 42 14.35 -16.39 8.12
N ASP A 43 14.33 -15.10 8.31
CA ASP A 43 15.36 -14.16 7.87
C ASP A 43 16.53 -14.07 8.88
N GLY A 44 17.11 -15.22 9.23
CA GLY A 44 18.27 -15.30 10.11
C GLY A 44 17.99 -14.88 11.56
N SER A 45 16.85 -15.31 12.11
CA SER A 45 16.48 -15.02 13.51
C SER A 45 17.44 -15.59 14.53
N THR A 46 17.58 -14.91 15.66
CA THR A 46 18.47 -15.31 16.77
C THR A 46 17.73 -15.64 18.07
N ASP A 47 16.43 -15.45 18.12
CA ASP A 47 15.57 -15.58 19.30
C ASP A 47 14.89 -16.96 19.47
N GLY A 48 15.11 -17.89 18.52
CA GLY A 48 14.47 -19.20 18.51
C GLY A 48 13.32 -19.33 17.50
N THR A 49 13.03 -18.30 16.72
CA THR A 49 11.99 -18.30 15.66
C THR A 49 12.20 -19.45 14.67
N GLY A 50 13.44 -19.66 14.16
CA GLY A 50 13.75 -20.74 13.21
C GLY A 50 13.48 -22.13 13.80
N ALA A 51 13.91 -22.38 15.03
CA ALA A 51 13.67 -23.67 15.72
C ALA A 51 12.16 -23.92 15.96
N LEU A 52 11.39 -22.86 16.25
CA LEU A 52 9.94 -22.97 16.37
C LEU A 52 9.27 -23.30 15.03
N LEU A 53 9.73 -22.70 13.91
CA LEU A 53 9.23 -23.03 12.57
C LEU A 53 9.48 -24.50 12.20
N ASP A 54 10.69 -25.01 12.48
CA ASP A 54 11.02 -26.42 12.25
C ASP A 54 10.12 -27.34 13.04
N HIS A 55 9.91 -27.04 14.33
CA HIS A 55 9.01 -27.81 15.19
C HIS A 55 7.56 -27.80 14.66
N LEU A 56 7.04 -26.64 14.24
CA LEU A 56 5.70 -26.54 13.68
C LEU A 56 5.56 -27.30 12.36
N ALA A 57 6.62 -27.36 11.54
CA ALA A 57 6.64 -28.13 10.30
C ALA A 57 6.66 -29.66 10.54
N GLU A 58 7.25 -30.12 11.64
CA GLU A 58 7.15 -31.54 12.05
C GLU A 58 5.71 -31.92 12.43
N LEU A 59 4.92 -30.97 12.93
CA LEU A 59 3.53 -31.20 13.35
C LEU A 59 2.53 -31.10 12.21
N ASP A 60 2.78 -30.24 11.20
CA ASP A 60 1.87 -30.03 10.07
C ASP A 60 2.64 -29.91 8.73
N GLY A 61 2.53 -30.92 7.90
CA GLY A 61 3.24 -31.01 6.62
C GLY A 61 2.85 -29.98 5.57
N ARG A 62 1.93 -29.04 5.86
CA ARG A 62 1.67 -27.89 5.00
C ARG A 62 2.67 -26.75 5.21
N ILE A 63 3.42 -26.76 6.29
CA ILE A 63 4.44 -25.76 6.60
C ILE A 63 5.74 -26.13 5.90
N MET A 64 6.30 -25.19 5.18
CA MET A 64 7.57 -25.29 4.48
C MET A 64 8.51 -24.21 5.00
N PRO A 65 9.33 -24.48 6.02
CA PRO A 65 10.29 -23.52 6.55
C PRO A 65 11.45 -23.34 5.55
N ILE A 66 11.90 -22.10 5.41
CA ILE A 66 13.08 -21.72 4.64
C ILE A 66 13.91 -20.81 5.54
N HIS A 67 15.17 -21.19 5.78
CA HIS A 67 16.09 -20.38 6.57
C HIS A 67 17.11 -19.70 5.65
N ILE A 68 17.26 -18.39 5.80
CA ILE A 68 18.24 -17.58 5.06
C ILE A 68 19.12 -16.81 6.03
N ASP A 69 20.28 -16.35 5.57
CA ASP A 69 21.05 -15.36 6.30
C ASP A 69 20.26 -14.04 6.33
N HIS A 70 20.42 -13.23 7.40
CA HIS A 70 19.65 -12.00 7.54
C HIS A 70 19.91 -11.01 6.40
N GLY A 71 18.95 -10.88 5.51
CA GLY A 71 18.97 -10.00 4.33
C GLY A 71 17.88 -8.93 4.34
N GLY A 72 16.96 -8.99 5.29
CA GLY A 72 15.84 -8.07 5.46
C GLY A 72 14.56 -8.51 4.73
N LEU A 73 13.48 -7.80 5.03
CA LEU A 73 12.12 -8.17 4.61
C LEU A 73 11.99 -8.44 3.10
N ILE A 74 12.63 -7.62 2.25
CA ILE A 74 12.51 -7.75 0.79
C ILE A 74 13.16 -9.05 0.30
N GLU A 75 14.33 -9.41 0.84
CA GLU A 75 14.99 -10.67 0.51
C GLU A 75 14.16 -11.87 0.96
N ALA A 76 13.65 -11.85 2.19
CA ALA A 76 12.79 -12.89 2.70
C ALA A 76 11.51 -13.06 1.87
N LEU A 77 10.87 -11.95 1.47
CA LEU A 77 9.67 -11.98 0.62
C LEU A 77 9.97 -12.58 -0.77
N ASN A 78 11.04 -12.15 -1.42
CA ASN A 78 11.39 -12.64 -2.75
C ASN A 78 11.82 -14.12 -2.72
N THR A 79 12.61 -14.53 -1.71
CA THR A 79 12.94 -15.94 -1.50
C THR A 79 11.67 -16.80 -1.36
N GLY A 80 10.70 -16.32 -0.62
CA GLY A 80 9.44 -17.01 -0.46
C GLY A 80 8.59 -17.02 -1.74
N ILE A 81 8.56 -15.94 -2.53
CA ILE A 81 7.89 -15.90 -3.84
C ILE A 81 8.45 -16.96 -4.78
N ASP A 82 9.78 -17.13 -4.82
CA ASP A 82 10.45 -18.13 -5.64
C ASP A 82 10.08 -19.56 -5.23
N ALA A 83 9.82 -19.80 -3.95
CA ALA A 83 9.39 -21.10 -3.43
C ALA A 83 7.87 -21.36 -3.64
N CYS A 84 7.05 -20.33 -3.83
CA CYS A 84 5.63 -20.48 -4.07
C CYS A 84 5.36 -21.10 -5.45
N SER A 85 4.51 -22.14 -5.50
CA SER A 85 4.20 -22.86 -6.75
C SER A 85 2.73 -22.74 -7.18
N THR A 86 1.87 -22.15 -6.36
CA THR A 86 0.42 -22.09 -6.55
C THR A 86 -0.02 -20.84 -7.34
N PRO A 87 -1.25 -20.85 -7.92
CA PRO A 87 -1.76 -19.70 -8.68
C PRO A 87 -1.89 -18.40 -7.87
N TYR A 88 -2.04 -18.48 -6.57
CA TYR A 88 -2.22 -17.34 -5.68
C TYR A 88 -1.18 -17.32 -4.57
N ILE A 89 -0.70 -16.13 -4.20
CA ILE A 89 0.13 -15.90 -3.03
C ILE A 89 -0.66 -15.03 -2.04
N ALA A 90 -0.88 -15.52 -0.83
CA ALA A 90 -1.47 -14.79 0.28
C ALA A 90 -0.36 -14.33 1.22
N ARG A 91 -0.11 -13.03 1.30
CA ARG A 91 0.86 -12.44 2.22
C ARG A 91 0.33 -12.48 3.66
N PHE A 92 1.22 -12.76 4.63
CA PHE A 92 0.88 -12.81 6.05
C PHE A 92 2.06 -12.41 6.93
N ASP A 93 1.82 -11.67 8.03
CA ASP A 93 2.85 -11.32 9.01
C ASP A 93 2.94 -12.35 10.14
N ALA A 94 4.15 -12.53 10.69
CA ALA A 94 4.44 -13.47 11.77
C ALA A 94 3.88 -13.03 13.14
N ASP A 95 3.22 -11.88 13.21
CA ASP A 95 2.64 -11.32 14.43
C ASP A 95 1.13 -11.06 14.34
N ASP A 96 0.50 -11.34 13.21
CA ASP A 96 -0.91 -11.08 12.93
C ASP A 96 -1.79 -12.33 13.15
N ARG A 97 -3.11 -12.18 13.01
CA ARG A 97 -4.10 -13.26 13.04
C ARG A 97 -5.05 -13.18 11.86
N ALA A 98 -5.28 -14.34 11.23
CA ALA A 98 -6.25 -14.47 10.14
C ALA A 98 -7.59 -15.01 10.64
N HIS A 99 -8.70 -14.42 10.18
CA HIS A 99 -10.01 -15.02 10.35
C HIS A 99 -10.10 -16.34 9.57
N PRO A 100 -10.77 -17.39 10.08
CA PRO A 100 -10.80 -18.72 9.45
C PRO A 100 -11.26 -18.76 7.99
N GLU A 101 -12.09 -17.84 7.56
CA GLU A 101 -12.63 -17.80 6.18
C GLU A 101 -11.82 -16.92 5.22
N ARG A 102 -10.70 -16.36 5.65
CA ARG A 102 -9.95 -15.39 4.84
C ARG A 102 -9.49 -15.97 3.50
N LEU A 103 -8.79 -17.08 3.51
CA LEU A 103 -8.27 -17.69 2.27
C LEU A 103 -9.39 -18.16 1.35
N GLU A 104 -10.42 -18.78 1.89
CA GLU A 104 -11.59 -19.23 1.11
C GLU A 104 -12.24 -18.08 0.35
N LYS A 105 -12.54 -16.98 1.05
CA LYS A 105 -13.18 -15.81 0.45
C LYS A 105 -12.30 -15.10 -0.57
N GLN A 106 -10.99 -14.98 -0.29
CA GLN A 106 -10.06 -14.32 -1.21
C GLN A 106 -9.81 -15.13 -2.48
N VAL A 107 -9.63 -16.45 -2.38
CA VAL A 107 -9.49 -17.34 -3.54
C VAL A 107 -10.75 -17.33 -4.39
N ALA A 108 -11.92 -17.52 -3.77
CA ALA A 108 -13.21 -17.47 -4.47
C ALA A 108 -13.45 -16.12 -5.17
N PHE A 109 -13.06 -15.01 -4.53
CA PHE A 109 -13.17 -13.68 -5.12
C PHE A 109 -12.29 -13.53 -6.37
N LEU A 110 -11.02 -13.93 -6.30
CA LEU A 110 -10.10 -13.86 -7.44
C LEU A 110 -10.53 -14.79 -8.58
N ASP A 111 -11.06 -15.98 -8.28
CA ASP A 111 -11.58 -16.90 -9.30
C ASP A 111 -12.77 -16.31 -10.05
N ALA A 112 -13.65 -15.60 -9.35
CA ALA A 112 -14.82 -14.94 -9.93
C ALA A 112 -14.51 -13.63 -10.67
N ASN A 113 -13.40 -12.95 -10.35
CA ASN A 113 -13.06 -11.61 -10.87
C ASN A 113 -11.68 -11.62 -11.56
N ARG A 114 -11.65 -12.06 -12.81
CA ARG A 114 -10.41 -12.26 -13.58
C ARG A 114 -9.64 -10.96 -13.88
N ASP A 115 -10.32 -9.82 -13.88
CA ASP A 115 -9.74 -8.48 -14.07
C ASP A 115 -9.11 -7.90 -12.80
N ILE A 116 -9.30 -8.55 -11.65
CA ILE A 116 -8.66 -8.16 -10.39
C ILE A 116 -7.37 -8.95 -10.18
N THR A 117 -6.29 -8.20 -9.99
CA THR A 117 -4.94 -8.76 -9.79
C THR A 117 -4.70 -9.18 -8.35
N ALA A 118 -5.11 -8.35 -7.42
CA ALA A 118 -4.95 -8.60 -6.00
C ALA A 118 -6.20 -8.19 -5.22
N VAL A 119 -6.53 -8.98 -4.20
CA VAL A 119 -7.63 -8.73 -3.28
C VAL A 119 -7.10 -8.67 -1.84
N ALA A 120 -7.49 -7.62 -1.11
CA ALA A 120 -7.29 -7.49 0.32
C ALA A 120 -8.57 -7.81 1.10
N CYS A 121 -8.55 -7.63 2.42
CA CYS A 121 -9.73 -7.62 3.27
C CYS A 121 -9.69 -6.43 4.23
N GLN A 122 -10.78 -6.17 4.93
CA GLN A 122 -10.77 -5.21 6.04
C GLN A 122 -9.98 -5.78 7.21
N ILE A 123 -9.47 -4.87 8.04
CA ILE A 123 -8.68 -5.18 9.22
C ILE A 123 -9.37 -4.72 10.50
N LYS A 124 -8.94 -5.33 11.61
CA LYS A 124 -9.11 -4.80 12.95
C LYS A 124 -7.74 -4.74 13.63
N CYS A 125 -7.34 -3.56 14.11
CA CYS A 125 -6.12 -3.42 14.89
C CYS A 125 -6.29 -4.00 16.30
N PHE A 126 -5.27 -4.70 16.81
CA PHE A 126 -5.24 -5.29 18.15
C PHE A 126 -3.83 -5.25 18.75
N PRO A 127 -3.67 -5.41 20.07
CA PRO A 127 -4.71 -5.40 21.11
C PRO A 127 -5.34 -4.01 21.28
N ASP A 128 -6.62 -3.98 21.63
CA ASP A 128 -7.42 -2.74 21.65
C ASP A 128 -6.86 -1.63 22.55
N ASP A 129 -6.18 -1.99 23.63
CA ASP A 129 -5.57 -1.09 24.62
C ASP A 129 -4.28 -0.41 24.11
N GLN A 130 -3.66 -0.95 23.06
CA GLN A 130 -2.45 -0.40 22.44
C GLN A 130 -2.75 0.44 21.17
N VAL A 131 -3.97 0.39 20.66
CA VAL A 131 -4.34 1.10 19.42
C VAL A 131 -4.59 2.58 19.70
N ALA A 132 -3.67 3.44 19.27
CA ALA A 132 -3.82 4.88 19.36
C ALA A 132 -4.97 5.41 18.49
N GLU A 133 -5.59 6.55 18.88
CA GLU A 133 -6.71 7.16 18.14
C GLU A 133 -6.38 7.42 16.65
N GLY A 134 -5.17 7.88 16.36
CA GLY A 134 -4.72 8.09 14.98
C GLY A 134 -4.77 6.82 14.13
N PHE A 135 -4.46 5.66 14.73
CA PHE A 135 -4.55 4.36 14.08
C PHE A 135 -5.99 3.92 13.85
N ARG A 136 -6.92 4.22 14.75
CA ARG A 136 -8.36 3.95 14.53
C ARG A 136 -8.94 4.76 13.38
N VAL A 137 -8.47 6.01 13.23
CA VAL A 137 -8.83 6.84 12.07
C VAL A 137 -8.28 6.25 10.77
N TYR A 138 -7.03 5.78 10.79
CA TYR A 138 -6.43 5.09 9.66
C TYR A 138 -7.16 3.78 9.33
N GLU A 139 -7.46 2.94 10.32
CA GLU A 139 -8.24 1.72 10.19
C GLU A 139 -9.61 1.98 9.52
N SER A 140 -10.31 3.01 9.98
CA SER A 140 -11.60 3.40 9.39
C SER A 140 -11.46 3.83 7.93
N TRP A 141 -10.43 4.62 7.61
CA TRP A 141 -10.17 5.05 6.25
C TRP A 141 -9.78 3.88 5.34
N ILE A 142 -8.81 3.06 5.75
CA ILE A 142 -8.34 1.94 4.93
C ILE A 142 -9.44 0.90 4.70
N ASN A 143 -10.28 0.66 5.69
CA ASN A 143 -11.43 -0.24 5.59
C ASN A 143 -12.55 0.30 4.70
N SER A 144 -12.62 1.61 4.45
CA SER A 144 -13.60 2.22 3.53
C SER A 144 -13.23 2.03 2.05
N LEU A 145 -11.98 1.69 1.74
CA LEU A 145 -11.49 1.50 0.37
C LEU A 145 -11.78 0.08 -0.10
N ILE A 146 -12.92 -0.12 -0.77
CA ILE A 146 -13.42 -1.46 -1.17
C ILE A 146 -13.29 -1.68 -2.68
N THR A 147 -13.82 -0.73 -3.47
CA THR A 147 -13.94 -0.88 -4.92
C THR A 147 -12.62 -0.58 -5.64
N PRO A 148 -12.36 -1.20 -6.80
CA PRO A 148 -11.17 -0.91 -7.61
C PRO A 148 -10.99 0.57 -7.92
N ASP A 149 -12.05 1.27 -8.30
CA ASP A 149 -11.99 2.69 -8.62
C ASP A 149 -11.74 3.56 -7.37
N GLY A 150 -12.30 3.15 -6.21
CA GLY A 150 -12.04 3.80 -4.92
C GLY A 150 -10.58 3.67 -4.52
N ILE A 151 -10.01 2.47 -4.65
CA ILE A 151 -8.60 2.19 -4.35
C ILE A 151 -7.68 2.96 -5.31
N ALA A 152 -7.95 2.91 -6.62
CA ALA A 152 -7.17 3.63 -7.63
C ALA A 152 -7.17 5.14 -7.40
N ARG A 153 -8.31 5.71 -6.97
CA ARG A 153 -8.43 7.14 -6.67
C ARG A 153 -7.59 7.57 -5.46
N GLU A 154 -7.45 6.71 -4.46
CA GLU A 154 -6.75 7.03 -3.22
C GLU A 154 -5.26 6.61 -3.21
N ILE A 155 -4.80 5.91 -4.26
CA ILE A 155 -3.47 5.28 -4.27
C ILE A 155 -2.30 6.27 -4.12
N TYR A 156 -2.47 7.51 -4.62
CA TYR A 156 -1.45 8.56 -4.45
C TYR A 156 -1.60 9.36 -3.15
N ILE A 157 -2.57 9.02 -2.29
CA ILE A 157 -2.72 9.64 -0.97
C ILE A 157 -1.91 8.89 0.06
N GLU A 158 -2.12 7.57 0.15
CA GLU A 158 -1.45 6.65 1.06
C GLU A 158 -1.53 5.23 0.49
N SER A 159 -0.74 4.27 1.03
CA SER A 159 -0.85 2.86 0.67
C SER A 159 -2.30 2.37 0.89
N PRO A 160 -3.02 1.96 -0.18
CA PRO A 160 -4.44 1.67 -0.09
C PRO A 160 -4.76 0.25 0.37
N LEU A 161 -3.75 -0.60 0.48
CA LEU A 161 -3.85 -1.99 0.89
C LEU A 161 -2.90 -2.26 2.05
N VAL A 162 -3.41 -2.85 3.11
CA VAL A 162 -2.58 -3.33 4.23
C VAL A 162 -1.86 -4.60 3.77
N HIS A 163 -0.55 -4.57 3.74
CA HIS A 163 0.30 -5.60 3.12
C HIS A 163 -0.06 -7.04 3.54
N PRO A 164 -0.15 -7.38 4.85
CA PRO A 164 -0.43 -8.76 5.28
C PRO A 164 -1.86 -9.24 4.97
N THR A 165 -2.72 -8.39 4.40
CA THR A 165 -4.09 -8.78 4.05
C THR A 165 -4.24 -9.24 2.60
N VAL A 166 -3.21 -9.09 1.78
CA VAL A 166 -3.32 -9.22 0.33
C VAL A 166 -3.14 -10.67 -0.13
N THR A 167 -4.04 -11.11 -1.00
CA THR A 167 -3.86 -12.29 -1.86
C THR A 167 -3.77 -11.82 -3.31
N ILE A 168 -2.71 -12.20 -4.00
CA ILE A 168 -2.33 -11.74 -5.34
C ILE A 168 -2.14 -12.91 -6.31
N ARG A 169 -2.38 -12.71 -7.59
CA ARG A 169 -2.03 -13.67 -8.64
C ARG A 169 -0.51 -13.80 -8.73
N ARG A 170 -0.01 -15.03 -8.56
CA ARG A 170 1.42 -15.31 -8.52
C ARG A 170 2.11 -14.86 -9.81
N ASP A 171 1.58 -15.22 -10.97
CA ASP A 171 2.20 -14.88 -12.24
C ASP A 171 2.39 -13.37 -12.39
N THR A 172 1.37 -12.58 -12.03
CA THR A 172 1.49 -11.12 -12.08
C THR A 172 2.54 -10.58 -11.11
N LEU A 173 2.65 -11.14 -9.90
CA LEU A 173 3.66 -10.73 -8.93
C LEU A 173 5.08 -11.06 -9.42
N VAL A 174 5.25 -12.20 -10.06
CA VAL A 174 6.53 -12.62 -10.68
C VAL A 174 6.85 -11.73 -11.89
N ASP A 175 5.90 -11.53 -12.80
CA ASP A 175 6.08 -10.75 -14.03
C ASP A 175 6.44 -9.28 -13.75
N ILE A 176 5.90 -8.68 -12.66
CA ILE A 176 6.24 -7.31 -12.23
C ILE A 176 7.60 -7.24 -11.52
N GLY A 177 8.26 -8.39 -11.27
CA GLY A 177 9.59 -8.47 -10.66
C GLY A 177 9.60 -8.49 -9.14
N GLY A 178 8.54 -8.99 -8.49
CA GLY A 178 8.47 -9.15 -7.03
C GLY A 178 8.60 -7.83 -6.25
N TYR A 179 9.21 -7.88 -5.08
CA TYR A 179 9.51 -6.70 -4.25
C TYR A 179 10.86 -6.10 -4.63
N GLN A 180 10.95 -4.77 -4.58
CA GLN A 180 12.16 -4.04 -5.01
C GLN A 180 12.69 -3.11 -3.90
N GLU A 181 14.02 -3.05 -3.75
CA GLU A 181 14.68 -2.14 -2.81
C GLU A 181 14.96 -0.78 -3.48
N ASN A 182 13.99 0.13 -3.37
CA ASN A 182 14.06 1.46 -3.96
C ASN A 182 14.27 2.58 -2.92
N GLY A 183 14.50 2.21 -1.64
CA GLY A 183 14.70 3.15 -0.54
C GLY A 183 13.42 3.85 -0.09
N TRP A 184 12.26 3.27 -0.40
CA TRP A 184 10.93 3.64 0.10
C TRP A 184 10.13 2.37 0.43
N PRO A 185 8.89 2.47 1.03
CA PRO A 185 8.14 1.27 1.44
C PRO A 185 7.93 0.28 0.28
N GLU A 186 8.30 -0.96 0.49
CA GLU A 186 8.32 -2.03 -0.52
C GLU A 186 6.92 -2.43 -1.00
N ASP A 187 5.94 -2.40 -0.09
CA ASP A 187 4.54 -2.70 -0.38
C ASP A 187 3.90 -1.58 -1.21
N TYR A 188 4.13 -0.34 -0.81
CA TYR A 188 3.62 0.81 -1.54
C TYR A 188 4.25 0.92 -2.93
N ASP A 189 5.54 0.63 -3.05
CA ASP A 189 6.23 0.49 -4.34
C ASP A 189 5.53 -0.52 -5.24
N LEU A 190 5.26 -1.72 -4.71
CA LEU A 190 4.59 -2.79 -5.45
C LEU A 190 3.19 -2.34 -5.93
N TRP A 191 2.40 -1.70 -5.06
CA TRP A 191 1.07 -1.22 -5.45
C TRP A 191 1.13 -0.14 -6.53
N LEU A 192 2.08 0.78 -6.44
CA LEU A 192 2.27 1.83 -7.44
C LEU A 192 2.76 1.27 -8.78
N ARG A 193 3.70 0.30 -8.79
CA ARG A 193 4.14 -0.39 -10.02
C ARG A 193 2.98 -1.13 -10.70
N LEU A 194 2.26 -1.92 -9.96
CA LEU A 194 1.09 -2.66 -10.47
C LEU A 194 0.02 -1.71 -11.00
N HIS A 195 -0.30 -0.63 -10.27
CA HIS A 195 -1.28 0.36 -10.71
C HIS A 195 -0.84 1.06 -12.01
N THR A 196 0.43 1.45 -12.10
CA THR A 196 0.98 2.10 -13.31
C THR A 196 0.97 1.15 -14.52
N ALA A 197 1.12 -0.16 -14.28
CA ALA A 197 0.98 -1.20 -15.30
C ALA A 197 -0.50 -1.51 -15.68
N GLY A 198 -1.48 -0.84 -15.04
CA GLY A 198 -2.91 -0.99 -15.34
C GLY A 198 -3.61 -2.10 -14.54
N HIS A 199 -2.95 -2.69 -13.56
CA HIS A 199 -3.57 -3.70 -12.69
C HIS A 199 -4.56 -3.08 -11.71
N ARG A 200 -5.61 -3.87 -11.38
CA ARG A 200 -6.70 -3.45 -10.52
C ARG A 200 -6.71 -4.22 -9.21
N PHE A 201 -7.10 -3.55 -8.14
CA PHE A 201 -7.19 -4.09 -6.80
C PHE A 201 -8.61 -3.99 -6.28
N ALA A 202 -8.99 -4.91 -5.40
CA ALA A 202 -10.25 -4.87 -4.68
C ALA A 202 -10.05 -5.24 -3.20
N LYS A 203 -11.08 -5.05 -2.40
CA LYS A 203 -11.09 -5.47 -1.00
C LYS A 203 -12.42 -6.13 -0.66
N ILE A 204 -12.37 -7.24 0.06
CA ILE A 204 -13.55 -7.88 0.65
C ILE A 204 -14.04 -7.00 1.80
N PRO A 205 -15.33 -6.60 1.82
CA PRO A 205 -15.89 -5.71 2.83
C PRO A 205 -16.19 -6.43 4.15
N GLU A 206 -15.24 -7.24 4.62
CA GLU A 206 -15.33 -8.01 5.86
C GLU A 206 -13.98 -7.95 6.58
N VAL A 207 -14.03 -7.89 7.91
CA VAL A 207 -12.83 -7.96 8.77
C VAL A 207 -12.38 -9.42 8.83
N LEU A 208 -11.35 -9.75 8.02
CA LEU A 208 -10.79 -11.10 7.93
C LEU A 208 -9.33 -11.15 8.40
N HIS A 209 -8.84 -10.07 8.97
CA HIS A 209 -7.47 -9.95 9.45
C HIS A 209 -7.39 -9.09 10.71
N GLU A 210 -6.76 -9.61 11.73
CA GLU A 210 -6.39 -8.86 12.94
C GLU A 210 -4.94 -8.43 12.79
N TRP A 211 -4.73 -7.11 12.76
CA TRP A 211 -3.43 -6.47 12.51
C TRP A 211 -2.81 -6.00 13.82
N ARG A 212 -1.68 -6.60 14.18
CA ARG A 212 -1.05 -6.31 15.47
C ARG A 212 -0.44 -4.91 15.50
N GLU A 213 -0.80 -4.15 16.52
CA GLU A 213 -0.17 -2.88 16.85
C GLU A 213 0.93 -3.10 17.90
N GLY A 214 2.04 -2.37 17.77
CA GLY A 214 3.16 -2.49 18.71
C GLY A 214 4.33 -1.57 18.36
N ASP A 215 5.24 -1.37 19.31
CA ASP A 215 6.37 -0.43 19.15
C ASP A 215 7.47 -0.97 18.20
N ARG A 216 7.53 -2.28 17.99
CA ARG A 216 8.55 -2.94 17.15
C ARG A 216 8.20 -2.97 15.66
N ARG A 217 7.07 -2.38 15.24
CA ARG A 217 6.68 -2.36 13.83
C ARG A 217 7.72 -1.66 12.95
N LEU A 218 8.05 -2.26 11.81
CA LEU A 218 8.99 -1.69 10.82
C LEU A 218 8.58 -0.27 10.39
N THR A 219 7.29 0.01 10.27
CA THR A 219 6.78 1.36 9.93
C THR A 219 7.17 2.43 10.95
N ARG A 220 7.59 2.04 12.17
CA ARG A 220 8.05 2.96 13.23
C ARG A 220 9.56 2.99 13.38
N THR A 221 10.24 1.92 13.03
CA THR A 221 11.68 1.72 13.31
C THR A 221 12.57 1.88 12.10
N ASP A 222 12.07 1.60 10.89
CA ASP A 222 12.84 1.71 9.65
C ASP A 222 12.55 3.05 8.95
N SER A 223 13.62 3.78 8.64
CA SER A 223 13.57 5.09 7.95
C SER A 223 12.94 5.03 6.56
N ARG A 224 12.88 3.85 5.94
CA ARG A 224 12.21 3.56 4.66
C ARG A 224 10.76 4.04 4.68
N TYR A 225 10.07 3.89 5.80
CA TYR A 225 8.67 4.31 5.99
C TYR A 225 8.50 5.78 6.42
N SER A 226 9.52 6.61 6.26
CA SER A 226 9.39 8.05 6.54
C SER A 226 8.44 8.72 5.53
N VAL A 227 7.74 9.77 5.97
CA VAL A 227 6.86 10.58 5.11
C VAL A 227 7.58 11.08 3.84
N GLU A 228 8.88 11.39 3.94
CA GLU A 228 9.69 11.83 2.80
C GLU A 228 9.83 10.72 1.75
N ASN A 229 10.01 9.48 2.17
CA ASN A 229 10.14 8.33 1.27
C ASN A 229 8.80 7.93 0.63
N PHE A 230 7.68 8.04 1.34
CA PHE A 230 6.36 7.94 0.72
C PHE A 230 6.15 9.00 -0.36
N ILE A 231 6.56 10.26 -0.12
CA ILE A 231 6.47 11.32 -1.13
C ILE A 231 7.38 11.01 -2.32
N ARG A 232 8.59 10.49 -2.10
CA ARG A 232 9.50 10.10 -3.19
C ARG A 232 8.89 9.03 -4.07
N ALA A 233 8.34 7.97 -3.47
CA ALA A 233 7.64 6.91 -4.22
C ALA A 233 6.50 7.48 -5.05
N LYS A 234 5.59 8.26 -4.44
CA LYS A 234 4.47 8.91 -5.14
C LYS A 234 4.94 9.71 -6.35
N VAL A 235 5.93 10.59 -6.15
CA VAL A 235 6.42 11.47 -7.21
C VAL A 235 7.04 10.68 -8.35
N ASN A 236 7.80 9.61 -8.04
CA ASN A 236 8.38 8.75 -9.07
C ASN A 236 7.30 8.23 -10.02
N TYR A 237 6.30 7.55 -9.50
CA TYR A 237 5.25 6.94 -10.31
C TYR A 237 4.26 7.95 -10.91
N LEU A 238 4.03 9.09 -10.26
CA LEU A 238 3.26 10.18 -10.85
C LEU A 238 3.96 10.75 -12.10
N MET A 239 5.27 10.96 -12.04
CA MET A 239 6.05 11.53 -13.14
C MET A 239 6.28 10.55 -14.29
N GLU A 240 6.38 9.25 -14.00
CA GLU A 240 6.44 8.20 -15.02
C GLU A 240 5.09 7.97 -15.72
N GLY A 241 3.99 8.21 -15.00
CA GLY A 241 2.61 7.94 -15.42
C GLY A 241 1.79 9.22 -15.68
N PRO A 242 0.82 9.53 -14.81
CA PRO A 242 -0.24 10.52 -15.11
C PRO A 242 0.25 11.97 -15.24
N LEU A 243 1.43 12.31 -14.76
CA LEU A 243 1.98 13.67 -14.84
C LEU A 243 3.02 13.86 -15.95
N LYS A 244 3.32 12.81 -16.69
CA LYS A 244 4.35 12.87 -17.74
C LYS A 244 4.02 13.95 -18.80
N GLY A 245 4.90 14.94 -18.96
CA GLY A 245 4.75 16.02 -19.94
C GLY A 245 3.62 17.00 -19.62
N ARG A 246 3.27 17.15 -18.32
CA ARG A 246 2.21 18.06 -17.87
C ARG A 246 2.77 19.22 -17.06
N GLU A 247 2.17 20.40 -17.22
CA GLU A 247 2.38 21.55 -16.36
C GLU A 247 1.54 21.41 -15.08
N LEU A 248 2.13 21.66 -13.91
CA LEU A 248 1.51 21.36 -12.65
C LEU A 248 1.05 22.61 -11.90
N ILE A 249 -0.13 22.53 -11.32
CA ILE A 249 -0.66 23.50 -10.38
C ILE A 249 -0.81 22.81 -9.02
N ILE A 250 -0.15 23.28 -7.97
CA ILE A 250 -0.18 22.64 -6.65
C ILE A 250 -1.22 23.31 -5.76
N TRP A 251 -2.32 22.64 -5.50
CA TRP A 251 -3.30 23.14 -4.52
C TRP A 251 -2.83 22.84 -3.11
N GLY A 252 -2.41 23.88 -2.40
CA GLY A 252 -1.84 23.88 -1.07
C GLY A 252 -0.40 24.39 -1.06
N ALA A 253 -0.21 25.68 -0.73
CA ALA A 253 1.11 26.29 -0.58
C ALA A 253 1.72 26.09 0.84
N GLY A 254 1.16 25.17 1.66
CA GLY A 254 1.59 24.82 3.00
C GLY A 254 2.76 23.82 3.04
N GLN A 255 2.89 23.11 4.17
CA GLN A 255 4.02 22.20 4.40
C GLN A 255 4.05 21.04 3.41
N MET A 256 2.91 20.37 3.15
CA MET A 256 2.84 19.25 2.22
C MET A 256 3.13 19.69 0.79
N GLY A 257 2.51 20.79 0.31
CA GLY A 257 2.80 21.35 -1.01
C GLY A 257 4.28 21.73 -1.20
N ARG A 258 4.95 22.22 -0.13
CA ARG A 258 6.41 22.46 -0.16
C ARG A 258 7.23 21.18 -0.28
N ARG A 259 6.82 20.11 0.43
CA ARG A 259 7.52 18.82 0.37
C ARG A 259 7.38 18.18 -1.01
N ILE A 260 6.16 18.02 -1.49
CA ILE A 260 5.93 17.35 -2.76
C ILE A 260 6.50 18.14 -3.94
N SER A 261 6.35 19.48 -3.97
CA SER A 261 6.89 20.32 -5.03
C SER A 261 8.43 20.28 -5.11
N LYS A 262 9.12 20.05 -3.98
CA LYS A 262 10.57 19.83 -3.96
C LYS A 262 10.98 18.62 -4.78
N HIS A 263 10.27 17.51 -4.63
CA HIS A 263 10.56 16.27 -5.35
C HIS A 263 10.11 16.36 -6.81
N LEU A 264 8.93 16.93 -7.09
CA LEU A 264 8.45 17.16 -8.45
C LEU A 264 9.45 17.96 -9.28
N LEU A 265 9.96 19.09 -8.75
CA LEU A 265 10.98 19.91 -9.45
C LEU A 265 12.29 19.14 -9.66
N ARG A 266 12.72 18.32 -8.71
CA ARG A 266 13.90 17.46 -8.85
C ARG A 266 13.73 16.38 -9.92
N SER A 267 12.51 15.96 -10.15
CA SER A 267 12.13 15.02 -11.22
C SER A 267 11.82 15.72 -12.55
N GLY A 268 12.13 17.03 -12.68
CA GLY A 268 11.97 17.77 -13.92
C GLY A 268 10.56 18.28 -14.19
N ALA A 269 9.65 18.27 -13.20
CA ALA A 269 8.30 18.82 -13.37
C ALA A 269 8.33 20.36 -13.49
N GLU A 270 7.46 20.92 -14.31
CA GLU A 270 7.18 22.35 -14.39
C GLU A 270 5.98 22.69 -13.50
N ILE A 271 6.17 23.63 -12.56
CA ILE A 271 5.10 24.08 -11.65
C ILE A 271 4.77 25.53 -12.04
N VAL A 272 3.57 25.74 -12.59
CA VAL A 272 3.15 27.06 -13.10
C VAL A 272 2.50 27.92 -12.03
N ALA A 273 1.84 27.31 -11.02
CA ALA A 273 1.26 28.05 -9.90
C ALA A 273 1.08 27.18 -8.65
N PHE A 274 0.90 27.84 -7.53
CA PHE A 274 0.32 27.26 -6.29
C PHE A 274 -1.04 27.90 -6.04
N VAL A 275 -1.99 27.12 -5.52
CA VAL A 275 -3.30 27.62 -5.06
C VAL A 275 -3.33 27.55 -3.53
N ASP A 276 -3.77 28.61 -2.89
CA ASP A 276 -4.02 28.62 -1.44
C ASP A 276 -5.26 29.47 -1.12
N ILE A 277 -5.92 29.20 0.01
CA ILE A 277 -7.07 29.97 0.50
C ILE A 277 -6.65 31.04 1.52
N ASP A 278 -5.39 31.04 1.96
CA ASP A 278 -4.85 31.96 2.93
C ASP A 278 -4.45 33.28 2.22
N GLU A 279 -5.21 34.34 2.47
CA GLU A 279 -4.97 35.68 1.88
C GLU A 279 -3.56 36.21 2.14
N LYS A 280 -2.90 35.78 3.24
CA LYS A 280 -1.52 36.18 3.55
C LYS A 280 -0.50 35.54 2.61
N LYS A 281 -0.85 34.46 1.94
CA LYS A 281 0.01 33.75 0.99
C LYS A 281 -0.27 34.14 -0.45
N ILE A 282 -1.53 34.46 -0.78
CA ILE A 282 -1.95 34.85 -2.13
C ILE A 282 -1.18 36.11 -2.56
N GLY A 283 -0.74 36.15 -3.82
CA GLY A 283 0.09 37.23 -4.35
C GLY A 283 1.60 37.09 -4.09
N ASN A 284 2.01 36.19 -3.20
CA ASN A 284 3.40 35.85 -3.01
C ASN A 284 3.86 34.76 -4.03
N THR A 285 5.11 34.37 -3.95
CA THR A 285 5.66 33.30 -4.77
C THR A 285 6.13 32.12 -3.92
N ARG A 286 6.12 30.94 -4.51
CA ARG A 286 6.72 29.74 -3.95
C ARG A 286 7.52 28.99 -5.01
N ARG A 287 8.80 28.73 -4.73
CA ARG A 287 9.72 28.09 -5.69
C ARG A 287 9.74 28.74 -7.07
N GLY A 288 9.55 30.06 -7.12
CA GLY A 288 9.52 30.84 -8.36
C GLY A 288 8.15 30.97 -9.01
N SER A 289 7.15 30.19 -8.58
CA SER A 289 5.80 30.22 -9.15
C SER A 289 4.84 31.04 -8.26
N PRO A 290 3.83 31.74 -8.83
CA PRO A 290 2.88 32.54 -8.06
C PRO A 290 1.98 31.68 -7.19
N ILE A 291 1.53 32.26 -6.05
CA ILE A 291 0.46 31.70 -5.23
C ILE A 291 -0.80 32.48 -5.57
N ILE A 292 -1.79 31.79 -6.11
CA ILE A 292 -3.06 32.36 -6.59
C ILE A 292 -4.23 31.95 -5.69
N SER A 293 -5.35 32.65 -5.83
CA SER A 293 -6.63 32.25 -5.19
C SER A 293 -7.28 31.09 -5.95
N PRO A 294 -8.20 30.35 -5.32
CA PRO A 294 -9.02 29.36 -6.03
C PRO A 294 -9.82 29.95 -7.20
N ASP A 295 -10.23 31.22 -7.12
CA ASP A 295 -11.00 31.90 -8.16
C ASP A 295 -10.17 32.16 -9.44
N ASP A 296 -8.86 32.34 -9.30
CA ASP A 296 -7.93 32.55 -10.42
C ASP A 296 -7.55 31.24 -11.12
N LEU A 297 -7.77 30.08 -10.45
CA LEU A 297 -7.34 28.77 -10.95
C LEU A 297 -7.85 28.45 -12.37
N PRO A 298 -9.13 28.65 -12.74
CA PRO A 298 -9.60 28.33 -14.10
C PRO A 298 -8.86 29.10 -15.20
N GLY A 299 -8.48 30.34 -14.92
CA GLY A 299 -7.72 31.18 -15.86
C GLY A 299 -6.30 30.64 -16.08
N VAL A 300 -5.59 30.33 -15.00
CA VAL A 300 -4.25 29.74 -15.05
C VAL A 300 -4.27 28.36 -15.72
N PHE A 301 -5.25 27.50 -15.35
CA PHE A 301 -5.41 26.18 -15.96
C PHE A 301 -5.62 26.25 -17.48
N SER A 302 -6.44 27.20 -17.94
CA SER A 302 -6.73 27.36 -19.37
C SER A 302 -5.54 27.91 -20.17
N SER A 303 -4.62 28.62 -19.54
CA SER A 303 -3.42 29.19 -20.18
C SER A 303 -2.22 28.24 -20.20
N ALA A 304 -2.23 27.20 -19.37
CA ALA A 304 -1.16 26.22 -19.24
C ALA A 304 -1.25 25.11 -20.30
N GLN A 305 -0.10 24.48 -20.61
CA GLN A 305 -0.04 23.37 -21.57
C GLN A 305 -0.28 22.03 -20.87
N ASN A 306 -1.35 21.32 -21.26
CA ASN A 306 -1.74 20.03 -20.71
C ASN A 306 -1.70 20.01 -19.16
N PRO A 307 -2.40 20.93 -18.46
CA PRO A 307 -2.23 21.14 -17.04
C PRO A 307 -2.80 20.00 -16.19
N CYS A 308 -2.27 19.85 -14.96
CA CYS A 308 -2.83 19.01 -13.91
C CYS A 308 -2.75 19.70 -12.55
N VAL A 309 -3.86 19.68 -11.80
CA VAL A 309 -3.87 20.14 -10.41
C VAL A 309 -3.53 19.01 -9.47
N LEU A 310 -2.55 19.20 -8.58
CA LEU A 310 -2.24 18.27 -7.50
C LEU A 310 -2.78 18.82 -6.17
N ALA A 311 -3.83 18.19 -5.64
CA ALA A 311 -4.40 18.54 -4.34
C ALA A 311 -3.52 17.97 -3.22
N SER A 312 -2.78 18.85 -2.52
CA SER A 312 -1.74 18.49 -1.54
C SER A 312 -2.01 19.05 -0.13
N VAL A 313 -3.28 19.12 0.29
CA VAL A 313 -3.68 19.64 1.61
C VAL A 313 -4.09 18.48 2.53
N PRO A 314 -3.27 18.13 3.54
CA PRO A 314 -3.51 16.96 4.39
C PRO A 314 -4.51 17.22 5.53
N SER A 315 -5.00 18.44 5.71
CA SER A 315 -5.95 18.79 6.77
C SER A 315 -7.25 18.01 6.64
N ARG A 316 -7.78 17.53 7.77
CA ARG A 316 -9.02 16.75 7.82
C ARG A 316 -10.17 17.51 7.12
N GLY A 317 -10.87 16.84 6.20
CA GLY A 317 -11.97 17.42 5.41
C GLY A 317 -11.52 18.29 4.21
N ALA A 318 -10.28 18.79 4.17
CA ALA A 318 -9.82 19.67 3.10
C ALA A 318 -9.91 18.99 1.73
N ARG A 319 -9.52 17.71 1.62
CA ARG A 319 -9.59 16.93 0.38
C ARG A 319 -11.00 16.89 -0.19
N SER A 320 -12.01 16.65 0.63
CA SER A 320 -13.41 16.60 0.20
C SER A 320 -13.89 17.96 -0.31
N LEU A 321 -13.50 19.05 0.35
CA LEU A 321 -13.82 20.42 -0.09
C LEU A 321 -13.12 20.76 -1.41
N ILE A 322 -11.85 20.39 -1.57
CA ILE A 322 -11.09 20.60 -2.82
C ILE A 322 -11.72 19.80 -3.96
N ARG A 323 -12.03 18.52 -3.74
CA ARG A 323 -12.76 17.68 -4.71
C ARG A 323 -14.08 18.33 -5.13
N GLN A 324 -14.86 18.83 -4.17
CA GLN A 324 -16.12 19.52 -4.46
C GLN A 324 -15.90 20.76 -5.32
N ASN A 325 -14.93 21.60 -4.98
CA ASN A 325 -14.59 22.78 -5.78
C ASN A 325 -14.19 22.42 -7.22
N LEU A 326 -13.30 21.43 -7.39
CA LEU A 326 -12.83 21.01 -8.72
C LEU A 326 -13.94 20.34 -9.53
N ASN A 327 -14.78 19.52 -8.89
CA ASN A 327 -15.94 18.91 -9.54
C ASN A 327 -17.00 19.95 -9.97
N ASN A 328 -17.16 21.06 -9.23
CA ASN A 328 -18.04 22.17 -9.63
C ASN A 328 -17.55 22.84 -10.94
N LEU A 329 -16.25 22.79 -11.21
CA LEU A 329 -15.66 23.19 -12.50
C LEU A 329 -15.84 22.11 -13.59
N ARG A 330 -16.51 20.98 -13.28
CA ARG A 330 -16.66 19.80 -14.15
C ARG A 330 -15.34 19.09 -14.46
N TRP A 331 -14.35 19.26 -13.59
CA TRP A 331 -13.08 18.55 -13.70
C TRP A 331 -13.18 17.16 -13.08
N VAL A 332 -12.46 16.21 -13.69
CA VAL A 332 -12.51 14.78 -13.33
C VAL A 332 -11.21 14.39 -12.65
N GLU A 333 -11.29 13.76 -11.47
CA GLU A 333 -10.11 13.22 -10.78
C GLU A 333 -9.45 12.14 -11.63
N GLY A 334 -8.14 12.14 -11.68
CA GLY A 334 -7.33 11.28 -12.54
C GLY A 334 -7.07 11.89 -13.93
N ARG A 335 -7.80 12.95 -14.32
CA ARG A 335 -7.62 13.63 -15.61
C ARG A 335 -7.18 15.09 -15.45
N GLU A 336 -8.02 15.96 -14.91
CA GLU A 336 -7.69 17.38 -14.68
C GLU A 336 -6.99 17.57 -13.33
N TYR A 337 -7.25 16.73 -12.34
CA TYR A 337 -6.61 16.81 -11.04
C TYR A 337 -6.36 15.43 -10.41
N ILE A 338 -5.41 15.38 -9.47
CA ILE A 338 -5.08 14.20 -8.66
C ILE A 338 -4.91 14.64 -7.22
N CYS A 339 -5.53 13.91 -6.27
CA CYS A 339 -5.27 14.11 -4.84
C CYS A 339 -4.04 13.31 -4.40
N VAL A 340 -3.15 13.96 -3.64
CA VAL A 340 -1.86 13.39 -3.21
C VAL A 340 -1.61 13.53 -1.71
N ALA A 341 -2.60 14.09 -0.96
CA ALA A 341 -2.59 14.19 0.50
C ALA A 341 -4.01 14.26 1.07
#